data_0949e1ef3b26563a27365b799bdf49ea
#
_entry.id   0949e1ef3b26563a27365b799bdf49ea
#
_cell.length_a   1.000
_cell.length_b   1.000
_cell.length_c   1.000
_cell.angle_alpha   90.00
_cell.angle_beta   90.00
_cell.angle_gamma   90.00
#
_symmetry.space_group_name_H-M   'P 1'
#
loop_
_entity.id
_entity.type
_entity.pdbx_description
1 polymer ?
#
loop_
_entity_poly.entity_id
_entity_poly.type
_entity_poly.pdbx_seq_one_letter_code
_entity_poly.pdbx_strand_id
1 'polypeptide(L)'
;MRLTRAQNVAAFAYVLKSILDQDTQDPLALALIDADVKTINDLISLSKASIDALMFERPLAGSTPPATERVALQIGNKNLLHWFLRWSSALYHANTKVPLTHDEWLDTKGDDFDAFRTSNGTSMGPIPIMAPAAPTTASTAGPAAARVVESPATLFKKGIKRDASVYPTLKEQ
;
A
#
# COMPACT_ATOMS: atom_id res chain seq x y z
N MET A 1 -7.49 -26.85 -6.32
CA MET A 1 -6.87 -27.35 -7.59
C MET A 1 -5.67 -26.44 -7.87
N ARG A 2 -4.50 -26.96 -8.24
CA ARG A 2 -3.36 -26.10 -8.57
C ARG A 2 -3.44 -25.66 -10.03
N LEU A 3 -3.19 -24.37 -10.29
CA LEU A 3 -3.11 -23.85 -11.66
C LEU A 3 -1.96 -24.52 -12.41
N THR A 4 -2.17 -24.85 -13.67
CA THR A 4 -1.08 -25.25 -14.56
C THR A 4 -0.17 -24.04 -14.83
N ARG A 5 1.05 -24.27 -15.31
CA ARG A 5 1.98 -23.16 -15.64
C ARG A 5 1.36 -22.19 -16.66
N ALA A 6 0.71 -22.70 -17.70
CA ALA A 6 0.07 -21.88 -18.71
C ALA A 6 -1.07 -21.01 -18.12
N GLN A 7 -1.92 -21.58 -17.25
CA GLN A 7 -2.97 -20.86 -16.54
C GLN A 7 -2.41 -19.79 -15.61
N ASN A 8 -1.32 -20.06 -14.89
CA ASN A 8 -0.65 -19.08 -14.05
C ASN A 8 -0.12 -17.88 -14.85
N VAL A 9 0.49 -18.12 -16.02
CA VAL A 9 0.99 -17.07 -16.91
C VAL A 9 -0.19 -16.26 -17.49
N ALA A 10 -1.26 -16.93 -17.93
CA ALA A 10 -2.45 -16.26 -18.46
C ALA A 10 -3.14 -15.39 -17.41
N ALA A 11 -3.30 -15.89 -16.18
CA ALA A 11 -3.85 -15.11 -15.08
C ALA A 11 -2.97 -13.90 -14.72
N PHE A 12 -1.65 -14.05 -14.75
CA PHE A 12 -0.73 -12.93 -14.53
C PHE A 12 -0.88 -11.84 -15.60
N ALA A 13 -0.92 -12.22 -16.89
CA ALA A 13 -1.11 -11.28 -17.99
C ALA A 13 -2.46 -10.54 -17.87
N TYR A 14 -3.52 -11.27 -17.51
CA TYR A 14 -4.84 -10.70 -17.26
C TYR A 14 -4.81 -9.69 -16.11
N VAL A 15 -4.22 -10.05 -14.98
CA VAL A 15 -4.11 -9.17 -13.81
C VAL A 15 -3.35 -7.90 -14.15
N LEU A 16 -2.21 -7.99 -14.84
CA LEU A 16 -1.45 -6.81 -15.26
C LEU A 16 -2.31 -5.87 -16.11
N LYS A 17 -2.96 -6.41 -17.15
CA LYS A 17 -3.71 -5.62 -18.12
C LYS A 17 -5.04 -5.11 -17.58
N SER A 18 -5.83 -5.99 -16.95
CA SER A 18 -7.25 -5.71 -16.63
C SER A 18 -7.46 -5.22 -15.19
N ILE A 19 -6.54 -5.53 -14.27
CA ILE A 19 -6.67 -5.16 -12.87
C ILE A 19 -5.72 -4.01 -12.50
N LEU A 20 -4.47 -4.09 -12.93
CA LEU A 20 -3.45 -3.08 -12.62
C LEU A 20 -3.33 -2.00 -13.69
N ASP A 21 -4.04 -2.15 -14.81
CA ASP A 21 -4.03 -1.23 -15.95
C ASP A 21 -2.61 -0.93 -16.44
N GLN A 22 -1.82 -1.99 -16.65
CA GLN A 22 -0.42 -1.90 -17.07
C GLN A 22 -0.22 -2.59 -18.41
N ASP A 23 0.39 -1.89 -19.35
CA ASP A 23 0.89 -2.49 -20.59
C ASP A 23 2.29 -3.10 -20.39
N THR A 24 2.71 -3.96 -21.31
CA THR A 24 4.00 -4.67 -21.22
C THR A 24 5.22 -3.75 -21.26
N GLN A 25 5.05 -2.51 -21.68
CA GLN A 25 6.11 -1.49 -21.74
C GLN A 25 6.08 -0.53 -20.55
N ASP A 26 5.10 -0.69 -19.66
CA ASP A 26 5.00 0.18 -18.47
C ASP A 26 6.09 -0.16 -17.45
N PRO A 27 6.59 0.84 -16.71
CA PRO A 27 7.66 0.66 -15.72
C PRO A 27 7.38 -0.46 -14.71
N LEU A 28 6.12 -0.64 -14.32
CA LEU A 28 5.72 -1.70 -13.39
C LEU A 28 5.87 -3.08 -14.02
N ALA A 29 5.37 -3.27 -15.24
CA ALA A 29 5.46 -4.53 -15.95
C ALA A 29 6.93 -4.90 -16.23
N LEU A 30 7.74 -3.93 -16.68
CA LEU A 30 9.17 -4.12 -16.90
C LEU A 30 9.90 -4.51 -15.61
N ALA A 31 9.61 -3.83 -14.49
CA ALA A 31 10.24 -4.15 -13.20
C ALA A 31 9.88 -5.56 -12.69
N LEU A 32 8.65 -6.02 -12.93
CA LEU A 32 8.25 -7.38 -12.59
C LEU A 32 8.94 -8.43 -13.46
N ILE A 33 9.07 -8.16 -14.77
CA ILE A 33 9.79 -9.04 -15.71
C ILE A 33 11.28 -9.12 -15.33
N ASP A 34 11.92 -8.00 -15.03
CA ASP A 34 13.33 -7.94 -14.60
C ASP A 34 13.56 -8.70 -13.28
N ALA A 35 12.56 -8.71 -12.41
CA ALA A 35 12.57 -9.48 -11.16
C ALA A 35 12.18 -10.96 -11.34
N ASP A 36 12.05 -11.45 -12.58
CA ASP A 36 11.63 -12.81 -12.94
C ASP A 36 10.21 -13.20 -12.47
N VAL A 37 9.35 -12.21 -12.19
CA VAL A 37 7.94 -12.41 -11.85
C VAL A 37 7.13 -12.63 -13.15
N LYS A 38 6.76 -13.88 -13.42
CA LYS A 38 6.13 -14.29 -14.69
C LYS A 38 4.78 -14.99 -14.52
N THR A 39 4.42 -15.27 -13.29
CA THR A 39 3.17 -15.98 -12.98
C THR A 39 2.39 -15.27 -11.89
N ILE A 40 1.08 -15.55 -11.81
CA ILE A 40 0.25 -14.99 -10.74
C ILE A 40 0.74 -15.45 -9.35
N ASN A 41 1.25 -16.66 -9.25
CA ASN A 41 1.82 -17.17 -7.99
C ASN A 41 3.08 -16.41 -7.57
N ASP A 42 3.96 -16.07 -8.53
CA ASP A 42 5.14 -15.25 -8.23
C ASP A 42 4.70 -13.87 -7.73
N LEU A 43 3.70 -13.26 -8.42
CA LEU A 43 3.19 -11.94 -8.07
C LEU A 43 2.60 -11.91 -6.65
N ILE A 44 1.72 -12.85 -6.29
CA ILE A 44 1.10 -12.90 -4.95
C ILE A 44 2.07 -13.30 -3.84
N SER A 45 3.22 -13.89 -4.17
CA SER A 45 4.26 -14.27 -3.23
C SER A 45 5.28 -13.16 -2.93
N LEU A 46 5.19 -12.02 -3.62
CA LEU A 46 6.11 -10.90 -3.40
C LEU A 46 6.03 -10.40 -1.95
N SER A 47 7.19 -10.24 -1.34
CA SER A 47 7.29 -9.58 -0.04
C SER A 47 7.35 -8.05 -0.20
N LYS A 48 7.05 -7.33 0.89
CA LYS A 48 7.23 -5.87 0.92
C LYS A 48 8.66 -5.47 0.53
N ALA A 49 9.66 -6.16 1.08
CA ALA A 49 11.07 -5.89 0.77
C ALA A 49 11.37 -6.14 -0.72
N SER A 50 10.79 -7.18 -1.33
CA SER A 50 10.95 -7.44 -2.77
C SER A 50 10.34 -6.31 -3.60
N ILE A 51 9.15 -5.81 -3.26
CA ILE A 51 8.51 -4.69 -3.94
C ILE A 51 9.34 -3.41 -3.81
N ASP A 52 9.86 -3.13 -2.62
CA ASP A 52 10.68 -1.93 -2.37
C ASP A 52 12.00 -1.96 -3.17
N ALA A 53 12.52 -3.15 -3.48
CA ALA A 53 13.73 -3.37 -4.24
C ALA A 53 13.51 -3.42 -5.77
N LEU A 54 12.27 -3.35 -6.27
CA LEU A 54 12.00 -3.42 -7.70
C LEU A 54 12.64 -2.27 -8.47
N MET A 55 13.32 -2.63 -9.55
CA MET A 55 13.96 -1.73 -10.51
C MET A 55 13.59 -2.16 -11.93
N PHE A 56 13.69 -1.26 -12.89
CA PHE A 56 13.52 -1.57 -14.30
C PHE A 56 14.59 -0.88 -15.14
N GLU A 57 14.86 -1.42 -16.31
CA GLU A 57 15.78 -0.81 -17.27
C GLU A 57 15.02 0.12 -18.22
N ARG A 58 15.53 1.32 -18.40
CA ARG A 58 15.03 2.24 -19.43
C ARG A 58 16.17 2.69 -20.35
N PRO A 59 15.87 2.97 -21.63
CA PRO A 59 16.85 3.54 -22.54
C PRO A 59 17.31 4.91 -22.05
N LEU A 60 18.62 5.15 -22.09
CA LEU A 60 19.20 6.46 -21.80
C LEU A 60 19.06 7.36 -23.03
N ALA A 61 18.33 8.47 -22.88
CA ALA A 61 18.08 9.39 -23.98
C ALA A 61 19.38 10.00 -24.51
N GLY A 62 19.57 9.94 -25.82
CA GLY A 62 20.72 10.55 -26.51
C GLY A 62 22.02 9.74 -26.47
N SER A 63 22.03 8.52 -25.96
CA SER A 63 23.21 7.66 -26.02
C SER A 63 23.34 6.95 -27.34
N THR A 64 24.56 6.97 -27.92
CA THR A 64 24.93 6.23 -29.12
C THR A 64 26.27 5.52 -28.85
N PRO A 65 26.33 4.17 -28.75
CA PRO A 65 25.26 3.20 -28.90
C PRO A 65 24.20 3.30 -27.80
N PRO A 66 22.99 2.71 -27.97
CA PRO A 66 21.93 2.76 -26.96
C PRO A 66 22.41 2.12 -25.65
N ALA A 67 22.44 2.90 -24.59
CA ALA A 67 22.72 2.46 -23.24
C ALA A 67 21.41 2.39 -22.44
N THR A 68 21.33 1.53 -21.45
CA THR A 68 20.23 1.46 -20.51
C THR A 68 20.68 1.88 -19.12
N GLU A 69 19.77 2.44 -18.34
CA GLU A 69 19.97 2.72 -16.92
C GLU A 69 18.96 1.95 -16.08
N ARG A 70 19.38 1.47 -14.91
CA ARG A 70 18.48 0.84 -13.94
C ARG A 70 17.90 1.91 -13.03
N VAL A 71 16.58 1.99 -13.02
CA VAL A 71 15.83 2.99 -12.27
C VAL A 71 14.93 2.31 -11.27
N ALA A 72 14.86 2.84 -10.05
CA ALA A 72 13.94 2.33 -9.04
C ALA A 72 12.49 2.58 -9.44
N LEU A 73 11.63 1.60 -9.18
CA LEU A 73 10.20 1.73 -9.42
C LEU A 73 9.61 2.87 -8.59
N GLN A 74 8.76 3.68 -9.21
CA GLN A 74 8.13 4.83 -8.56
C GLN A 74 7.23 4.39 -7.41
N ILE A 75 7.11 5.24 -6.38
CA ILE A 75 6.34 4.96 -5.16
C ILE A 75 4.86 4.65 -5.46
N GLY A 76 4.27 5.30 -6.46
CA GLY A 76 2.90 5.03 -6.90
C GLY A 76 2.70 3.57 -7.34
N ASN A 77 3.62 3.06 -8.17
CA ASN A 77 3.58 1.68 -8.65
C ASN A 77 3.85 0.67 -7.53
N LYS A 78 4.76 0.99 -6.59
CA LYS A 78 4.99 0.15 -5.40
C LYS A 78 3.73 0.08 -4.53
N ASN A 79 3.07 1.21 -4.30
CA ASN A 79 1.82 1.26 -3.56
C ASN A 79 0.70 0.47 -4.26
N LEU A 80 0.62 0.53 -5.60
CA LEU A 80 -0.33 -0.25 -6.37
C LEU A 80 -0.14 -1.75 -6.14
N LEU A 81 1.11 -2.25 -6.15
CA LEU A 81 1.43 -3.65 -5.83
C LEU A 81 1.06 -4.00 -4.38
N HIS A 82 1.35 -3.14 -3.42
CA HIS A 82 0.96 -3.38 -2.03
C HIS A 82 -0.56 -3.50 -1.87
N TRP A 83 -1.33 -2.66 -2.56
CA TRP A 83 -2.79 -2.75 -2.58
C TRP A 83 -3.26 -4.04 -3.24
N PHE A 84 -2.65 -4.42 -4.36
CA PHE A 84 -2.97 -5.68 -5.03
C PHE A 84 -2.73 -6.90 -4.12
N LEU A 85 -1.60 -6.96 -3.42
CA LEU A 85 -1.32 -8.06 -2.48
C LEU A 85 -2.33 -8.12 -1.32
N ARG A 86 -2.75 -6.98 -0.79
CA ARG A 86 -3.80 -6.93 0.24
C ARG A 86 -5.14 -7.41 -0.29
N TRP A 87 -5.50 -6.99 -1.50
CA TRP A 87 -6.74 -7.40 -2.15
C TRP A 87 -6.74 -8.89 -2.47
N SER A 88 -5.67 -9.43 -3.06
CA SER A 88 -5.53 -10.86 -3.34
C SER A 88 -5.59 -11.70 -2.06
N SER A 89 -5.02 -11.22 -0.97
CA SER A 89 -5.14 -11.84 0.35
C SER A 89 -6.59 -11.83 0.86
N ALA A 90 -7.31 -10.73 0.66
CA ALA A 90 -8.73 -10.64 1.04
C ALA A 90 -9.58 -11.63 0.21
N LEU A 91 -9.33 -11.74 -1.10
CA LEU A 91 -9.99 -12.74 -1.96
C LEU A 91 -9.70 -14.16 -1.50
N TYR A 92 -8.45 -14.48 -1.16
CA TYR A 92 -8.08 -15.79 -0.62
C TYR A 92 -8.84 -16.10 0.68
N HIS A 93 -8.96 -15.14 1.59
CA HIS A 93 -9.71 -15.32 2.83
C HIS A 93 -11.23 -15.42 2.60
N ALA A 94 -11.78 -14.66 1.66
CA ALA A 94 -13.18 -14.74 1.27
C ALA A 94 -13.52 -16.08 0.63
N ASN A 95 -12.58 -16.66 -0.12
CA ASN A 95 -12.72 -18.00 -0.74
C ASN A 95 -12.33 -19.15 0.23
N THR A 96 -12.65 -18.99 1.51
CA THR A 96 -12.42 -20.03 2.56
C THR A 96 -10.99 -20.57 2.62
N LYS A 97 -10.00 -19.70 2.33
CA LYS A 97 -8.56 -20.02 2.29
C LYS A 97 -8.21 -21.05 1.20
N VAL A 98 -8.92 -21.00 0.09
CA VAL A 98 -8.60 -21.76 -1.13
C VAL A 98 -8.02 -20.77 -2.15
N PRO A 99 -6.86 -21.06 -2.79
CA PRO A 99 -6.35 -20.25 -3.87
C PRO A 99 -7.35 -20.16 -5.02
N LEU A 100 -7.46 -18.96 -5.63
CA LEU A 100 -8.32 -18.74 -6.77
C LEU A 100 -7.92 -19.65 -7.94
N THR A 101 -8.90 -20.18 -8.62
CA THR A 101 -8.73 -20.92 -9.89
C THR A 101 -8.44 -19.94 -11.04
N HIS A 102 -8.05 -20.47 -12.20
CA HIS A 102 -7.83 -19.65 -13.39
C HIS A 102 -9.08 -18.85 -13.78
N ASP A 103 -10.24 -19.50 -13.78
CA ASP A 103 -11.49 -18.87 -14.20
C ASP A 103 -11.93 -17.79 -13.19
N GLU A 104 -11.75 -18.04 -11.90
CA GLU A 104 -12.00 -17.03 -10.86
C GLU A 104 -11.09 -15.80 -11.00
N TRP A 105 -9.81 -15.98 -11.41
CA TRP A 105 -8.96 -14.84 -11.72
C TRP A 105 -9.47 -14.04 -12.92
N LEU A 106 -9.92 -14.71 -13.98
CA LEU A 106 -10.46 -14.05 -15.18
C LEU A 106 -11.81 -13.37 -14.93
N ASP A 107 -12.56 -13.81 -13.94
CA ASP A 107 -13.82 -13.19 -13.51
C ASP A 107 -13.62 -11.96 -12.61
N THR A 108 -12.43 -11.75 -12.06
CA THR A 108 -12.14 -10.52 -11.27
C THR A 108 -12.14 -9.29 -12.16
N LYS A 109 -12.60 -8.15 -11.63
CA LYS A 109 -12.67 -6.88 -12.36
C LYS A 109 -11.78 -5.82 -11.74
N GLY A 110 -11.24 -4.93 -12.58
CA GLY A 110 -10.51 -3.76 -12.11
C GLY A 110 -11.33 -2.87 -11.18
N ASP A 111 -12.63 -2.72 -11.47
CA ASP A 111 -13.56 -1.95 -10.63
C ASP A 111 -13.67 -2.51 -9.20
N ASP A 112 -13.61 -3.84 -9.02
CA ASP A 112 -13.64 -4.47 -7.69
C ASP A 112 -12.35 -4.17 -6.91
N PHE A 113 -11.21 -4.15 -7.59
CA PHE A 113 -9.93 -3.75 -7.01
C PHE A 113 -9.92 -2.27 -6.63
N ASP A 114 -10.43 -1.38 -7.48
CA ASP A 114 -10.52 0.05 -7.21
C ASP A 114 -11.52 0.35 -6.08
N ALA A 115 -12.65 -0.34 -6.03
CA ALA A 115 -13.59 -0.26 -4.91
C ALA A 115 -12.93 -0.71 -3.60
N PHE A 116 -12.15 -1.79 -3.62
CA PHE A 116 -11.38 -2.25 -2.47
C PHE A 116 -10.36 -1.20 -2.01
N ARG A 117 -9.59 -0.60 -2.94
CA ARG A 117 -8.63 0.46 -2.62
C ARG A 117 -9.30 1.67 -2.00
N THR A 118 -10.42 2.12 -2.58
CA THR A 118 -11.18 3.28 -2.10
C THR A 118 -11.73 3.03 -0.69
N SER A 119 -12.33 1.87 -0.47
CA SER A 119 -12.93 1.51 0.83
C SER A 119 -11.90 1.37 1.96
N ASN A 120 -10.68 0.91 1.64
CA ASN A 120 -9.63 0.70 2.62
C ASN A 120 -8.62 1.87 2.69
N GLY A 121 -8.53 2.69 1.64
CA GLY A 121 -7.65 3.86 1.55
C GLY A 121 -8.07 5.01 2.46
N THR A 122 -9.36 5.16 2.72
CA THR A 122 -9.91 6.16 3.65
C THR A 122 -9.54 5.89 5.11
N SER A 123 -9.12 4.67 5.43
CA SER A 123 -8.64 4.31 6.79
C SER A 123 -7.19 4.71 7.07
N MET A 124 -6.41 5.02 6.03
CA MET A 124 -5.15 5.72 6.20
C MET A 124 -5.46 7.22 6.17
N GLY A 125 -5.67 7.81 7.36
CA GLY A 125 -5.78 9.26 7.49
C GLY A 125 -4.63 9.95 6.73
N PRO A 126 -4.85 11.19 6.22
CA PRO A 126 -3.82 11.91 5.49
C PRO A 126 -2.56 11.92 6.35
N ILE A 127 -1.44 11.47 5.77
CA ILE A 127 -0.13 11.66 6.38
C ILE A 127 -0.04 13.16 6.61
N PRO A 128 0.09 13.66 7.86
CA PRO A 128 0.23 15.08 8.07
C PRO A 128 1.49 15.50 7.33
N ILE A 129 1.32 16.17 6.20
CA ILE A 129 2.40 16.85 5.53
C ILE A 129 2.80 17.93 6.54
N MET A 130 3.93 17.75 7.22
CA MET A 130 4.53 18.83 8.00
C MET A 130 4.81 19.95 7.00
N ALA A 131 3.91 20.96 7.00
CA ALA A 131 4.18 22.20 6.31
C ALA A 131 5.51 22.75 6.86
N PRO A 132 6.44 23.20 5.99
CA PRO A 132 7.64 23.85 6.47
C PRO A 132 7.21 25.03 7.36
N ALA A 133 7.76 25.07 8.56
CA ALA A 133 7.47 26.13 9.52
C ALA A 133 7.69 27.49 8.85
N ALA A 134 6.62 28.28 8.70
CA ALA A 134 6.71 29.64 8.23
C ALA A 134 7.58 30.44 9.22
N PRO A 135 8.46 31.35 8.76
CA PRO A 135 9.25 32.19 9.65
C PRO A 135 8.33 33.05 10.51
N THR A 136 8.44 32.90 11.81
CA THR A 136 7.70 33.66 12.80
C THR A 136 8.16 35.12 12.76
N THR A 137 7.41 36.00 12.09
CA THR A 137 7.53 37.43 12.30
C THR A 137 6.96 37.77 13.67
N ALA A 138 7.81 38.22 14.57
CA ALA A 138 7.40 38.70 15.87
C ALA A 138 6.44 39.89 15.73
N SER A 139 5.21 39.74 16.13
CA SER A 139 4.25 40.83 16.31
C SER A 139 4.04 41.02 17.80
N THR A 140 4.49 42.18 18.29
CA THR A 140 4.30 42.68 19.64
C THR A 140 2.84 43.15 19.79
N ALA A 141 2.03 42.50 20.61
CA ALA A 141 0.78 43.09 21.15
C ALA A 141 0.32 42.37 22.41
N GLY A 142 0.27 43.07 23.51
CA GLY A 142 -0.59 43.15 24.65
C GLY A 142 -1.04 41.90 25.44
N PRO A 143 -1.23 41.99 26.76
CA PRO A 143 -1.51 40.87 27.64
C PRO A 143 -3.01 40.48 27.56
N ALA A 144 -3.29 39.32 27.02
CA ALA A 144 -4.61 38.71 27.13
C ALA A 144 -4.47 37.35 27.86
N ALA A 145 -5.37 37.15 28.81
CA ALA A 145 -5.51 36.08 29.79
C ALA A 145 -4.93 34.72 29.43
N ALA A 146 -4.07 34.23 30.30
CA ALA A 146 -3.50 32.89 30.24
C ALA A 146 -4.60 31.81 30.32
N ARG A 147 -4.95 31.21 29.18
CA ARG A 147 -5.62 29.93 29.13
C ARG A 147 -4.58 28.87 29.44
N VAL A 148 -4.67 28.27 30.63
CA VAL A 148 -3.86 27.11 31.00
C VAL A 148 -4.26 25.97 30.08
N VAL A 149 -3.43 25.70 29.05
CA VAL A 149 -3.55 24.48 28.23
C VAL A 149 -2.96 23.35 29.04
N GLU A 150 -3.80 22.49 29.62
CA GLU A 150 -3.32 21.29 30.31
C GLU A 150 -2.52 20.41 29.34
N SER A 151 -1.35 19.98 29.77
CA SER A 151 -0.48 19.14 28.94
C SER A 151 -1.14 17.77 28.67
N PRO A 152 -0.86 17.10 27.53
CA PRO A 152 -1.39 15.76 27.24
C PRO A 152 -1.15 14.74 28.35
N ALA A 153 -0.03 14.87 29.07
CA ALA A 153 0.31 14.00 30.22
C ALA A 153 -0.66 14.17 31.41
N THR A 154 -1.21 15.37 31.61
CA THR A 154 -2.18 15.65 32.68
C THR A 154 -3.55 15.05 32.34
N LEU A 155 -3.96 15.10 31.08
CA LEU A 155 -5.19 14.49 30.59
C LEU A 155 -5.13 12.95 30.69
N PHE A 156 -3.97 12.37 30.37
CA PHE A 156 -3.76 10.92 30.47
C PHE A 156 -3.85 10.42 31.93
N LYS A 157 -3.25 11.15 32.88
CA LYS A 157 -3.36 10.82 34.32
C LYS A 157 -4.80 10.89 34.85
N LYS A 158 -5.59 11.87 34.37
CA LYS A 158 -7.03 11.95 34.74
C LYS A 158 -7.84 10.79 34.15
N GLY A 159 -7.53 10.34 32.91
CA GLY A 159 -8.15 9.19 32.26
C GLY A 159 -7.90 7.88 33.02
N ILE A 160 -6.65 7.61 33.38
CA ILE A 160 -6.28 6.41 34.13
C ILE A 160 -6.97 6.35 35.50
N LYS A 161 -7.10 7.48 36.21
CA LYS A 161 -7.83 7.53 37.48
C LYS A 161 -9.32 7.23 37.33
N ARG A 162 -9.94 7.64 36.20
CA ARG A 162 -11.35 7.34 35.92
C ARG A 162 -11.55 5.87 35.57
N ASP A 163 -10.68 5.26 34.80
CA ASP A 163 -10.77 3.85 34.44
C ASP A 163 -10.63 2.93 35.65
N ALA A 164 -9.75 3.27 36.60
CA ALA A 164 -9.57 2.51 37.82
C ALA A 164 -10.82 2.53 38.74
N SER A 165 -11.69 3.55 38.62
CA SER A 165 -12.93 3.65 39.33
C SER A 165 -14.12 3.00 38.63
N VAL A 166 -14.03 2.77 37.31
CA VAL A 166 -15.11 2.20 36.48
C VAL A 166 -15.10 0.67 36.48
N TYR A 167 -13.95 0.03 36.78
CA TYR A 167 -13.81 -1.43 36.80
C TYR A 167 -13.37 -1.98 38.18
N PRO A 168 -14.13 -1.76 39.24
CA PRO A 168 -13.78 -2.33 40.54
C PRO A 168 -13.94 -3.86 40.61
N THR A 169 -14.66 -4.46 39.65
CA THR A 169 -15.02 -5.89 39.65
C THR A 169 -13.97 -6.80 38.96
N LEU A 170 -12.94 -6.26 38.33
CA LEU A 170 -11.90 -7.09 37.69
C LEU A 170 -10.81 -7.60 38.64
N LYS A 171 -10.89 -7.29 39.93
CA LYS A 171 -9.92 -7.75 40.93
C LYS A 171 -10.41 -8.92 41.82
N GLU A 172 -11.64 -9.41 41.62
CA GLU A 172 -12.22 -10.48 42.42
C GLU A 172 -12.53 -11.77 41.64
N GLN A 173 -11.81 -12.03 40.49
CA GLN A 173 -11.87 -13.35 39.88
C GLN A 173 -10.47 -13.93 39.74
#